data_1f5363f46863d995d19d8c95c6b7faf2
#
_entry.id   1f5363f46863d995d19d8c95c6b7faf2
#
_cell.length_a   1.000
_cell.length_b   1.000
_cell.length_c   1.000
_cell.angle_alpha   90.00
_cell.angle_beta   90.00
_cell.angle_gamma   90.00
#
_symmetry.space_group_name_H-M   'P 1'
#
loop_
_entity.id
_entity.type
_entity.pdbx_description
1 polymer ?
#
loop_
_entity_poly.entity_id
_entity_poly.type
_entity_poly.pdbx_seq_one_letter_code
_entity_poly.pdbx_strand_id
1 'polypeptide(L)'
;MVQLDTPSSTSCISHSLAILLIPFLFLLGLILANLGIFSLKVEAHTLVIVSFIFIVFLFFIKHNANYAVCYMKGTFGQMEEELHEALDENSLTIMGKTKSTLHVKDFIAEYYQDIRNDNFARVAPSVFPMFGILGTFIAIALSMPDFTVQNTEGLDREISLLLSGIGTAFYASIYGIMLSLIWTYFEKRGMAKVDKQIIDLEKVYGAKVWKESELIKHRHMQSELKDQQIVQTLKETFDMDFIKELNEQYLKNFTTLIHDTSESFTKLTIHMQEASAELRSTLENMSSKKEGLDAISLMQNNIEGFNTNAQSLQQSMERFDNSVEHTFENIDKELGTAVEKLSTFGRIISEQNQLILKNMAILKQKEKDEK
;
A
#
# COMPACT_ATOMS: atom_id res chain seq x y z
N MET A 1 9.81 30.18 17.72
CA MET A 1 9.32 29.81 19.06
C MET A 1 7.91 30.35 19.17
N VAL A 2 6.92 29.48 18.98
CA VAL A 2 5.53 29.80 19.33
C VAL A 2 5.48 29.66 20.84
N GLN A 3 5.36 30.79 21.58
CA GLN A 3 4.95 30.76 22.97
C GLN A 3 3.51 30.23 23.00
N LEU A 4 3.37 28.92 23.00
CA LEU A 4 2.18 28.32 23.57
C LEU A 4 2.28 28.57 25.06
N ASP A 5 1.36 29.40 25.58
CA ASP A 5 1.18 29.63 27.02
C ASP A 5 1.37 28.28 27.73
N THR A 6 2.54 28.08 28.33
CA THR A 6 2.74 26.96 29.25
C THR A 6 1.75 27.19 30.37
N PRO A 7 0.69 26.38 30.52
CA PRO A 7 -0.18 26.54 31.66
C PRO A 7 0.66 26.20 32.89
N SER A 8 0.81 27.18 33.80
CA SER A 8 1.01 26.85 35.19
C SER A 8 0.20 25.61 35.52
N SER A 9 0.72 24.68 36.29
CA SER A 9 0.14 23.39 36.66
C SER A 9 -1.29 23.48 37.23
N THR A 10 -2.21 24.07 36.48
CA THR A 10 -3.62 24.05 36.75
C THR A 10 -4.08 22.63 36.49
N SER A 11 -4.17 21.89 37.60
CA SER A 11 -4.63 20.53 37.68
C SER A 11 -5.77 20.31 36.67
N CYS A 12 -5.64 19.28 35.82
CA CYS A 12 -6.67 18.88 34.85
C CYS A 12 -8.04 18.60 35.54
N ILE A 13 -8.06 18.59 36.84
CA ILE A 13 -9.22 18.58 37.72
C ILE A 13 -10.17 19.75 37.40
N SER A 14 -9.70 20.93 37.05
CA SER A 14 -10.57 22.08 36.74
C SER A 14 -11.41 21.84 35.44
N HIS A 15 -10.86 21.12 34.48
CA HIS A 15 -11.57 20.79 33.25
C HIS A 15 -12.63 19.70 33.45
N SER A 16 -12.36 18.70 34.31
CA SER A 16 -13.32 17.70 34.70
C SER A 16 -14.41 18.28 35.61
N LEU A 17 -14.05 19.24 36.45
CA LEU A 17 -15.02 19.90 37.33
C LEU A 17 -16.08 20.67 36.53
N ALA A 18 -15.69 21.31 35.43
CA ALA A 18 -16.63 22.00 34.53
C ALA A 18 -17.65 21.04 33.89
N ILE A 19 -17.23 19.80 33.55
CA ILE A 19 -18.12 18.78 33.00
C ILE A 19 -19.07 18.24 34.11
N LEU A 20 -18.56 18.08 35.31
CA LEU A 20 -19.27 17.50 36.45
C LEU A 20 -20.28 18.46 37.08
N LEU A 21 -20.11 19.76 36.96
CA LEU A 21 -20.88 20.76 37.72
C LEU A 21 -22.39 20.59 37.52
N ILE A 22 -22.85 20.53 36.28
CA ILE A 22 -24.29 20.44 35.95
C ILE A 22 -24.87 19.08 36.37
N PRO A 23 -24.24 17.92 36.05
CA PRO A 23 -24.71 16.62 36.51
C PRO A 23 -24.79 16.49 38.02
N PHE A 24 -23.80 17.02 38.71
CA PHE A 24 -23.76 17.00 40.17
C PHE A 24 -24.85 17.87 40.79
N LEU A 25 -25.07 19.09 40.25
CA LEU A 25 -26.14 19.98 40.72
C LEU A 25 -27.56 19.37 40.53
N PHE A 26 -27.76 18.67 39.40
CA PHE A 26 -29.04 17.97 39.17
C PHE A 26 -29.24 16.84 40.18
N LEU A 27 -28.23 15.99 40.41
CA LEU A 27 -28.29 14.93 41.41
C LEU A 27 -28.51 15.49 42.80
N LEU A 28 -27.81 16.56 43.17
CA LEU A 28 -28.00 17.25 44.46
C LEU A 28 -29.43 17.77 44.62
N GLY A 29 -30.01 18.35 43.55
CA GLY A 29 -31.39 18.79 43.51
C GLY A 29 -32.40 17.67 43.79
N LEU A 30 -32.18 16.48 43.22
CA LEU A 30 -33.00 15.29 43.48
C LEU A 30 -32.84 14.77 44.91
N ILE A 31 -31.63 14.81 45.47
CA ILE A 31 -31.40 14.46 46.90
C ILE A 31 -32.15 15.41 47.83
N LEU A 32 -32.04 16.72 47.58
CA LEU A 32 -32.74 17.75 48.38
C LEU A 32 -34.28 17.63 48.28
N ALA A 33 -34.79 17.24 47.09
CA ALA A 33 -36.19 16.95 46.87
C ALA A 33 -36.66 15.71 47.67
N ASN A 34 -35.87 14.63 47.71
CA ASN A 34 -36.17 13.45 48.51
C ASN A 34 -36.16 13.75 50.02
N LEU A 35 -35.30 14.67 50.47
CA LEU A 35 -35.25 15.14 51.84
C LEU A 35 -36.40 16.09 52.21
N GLY A 36 -37.29 16.42 51.25
CA GLY A 36 -38.50 17.25 51.54
C GLY A 36 -38.22 18.77 51.54
N ILE A 37 -37.02 19.21 51.12
CA ILE A 37 -36.67 20.64 51.02
C ILE A 37 -37.36 21.29 49.81
N PHE A 38 -37.59 20.53 48.74
CA PHE A 38 -38.37 20.95 47.57
C PHE A 38 -39.71 20.22 47.50
N SER A 39 -40.70 20.86 46.93
CA SER A 39 -42.06 20.30 46.75
C SER A 39 -42.14 19.18 45.69
N LEU A 40 -41.01 18.76 45.13
CA LEU A 40 -40.92 17.67 44.16
C LEU A 40 -40.93 16.33 44.89
N LYS A 41 -41.80 15.42 44.47
CA LYS A 41 -41.78 14.03 44.99
C LYS A 41 -40.76 13.24 44.20
N VAL A 42 -39.75 12.68 44.86
CA VAL A 42 -38.75 11.78 44.29
C VAL A 42 -38.67 10.54 45.16
N GLU A 43 -38.89 9.39 44.56
CA GLU A 43 -38.81 8.12 45.27
C GLU A 43 -37.37 7.64 45.43
N ALA A 44 -37.09 6.92 46.52
CA ALA A 44 -35.71 6.49 46.83
C ALA A 44 -35.09 5.60 45.77
N HIS A 45 -35.84 4.72 45.12
CA HIS A 45 -35.32 3.86 44.05
C HIS A 45 -34.88 4.65 42.82
N THR A 46 -35.59 5.73 42.45
CA THR A 46 -35.18 6.63 41.34
C THR A 46 -33.86 7.33 41.68
N LEU A 47 -33.67 7.75 42.93
CA LEU A 47 -32.43 8.37 43.38
C LEU A 47 -31.24 7.40 43.28
N VAL A 48 -31.44 6.12 43.65
CA VAL A 48 -30.41 5.07 43.52
C VAL A 48 -30.03 4.89 42.07
N ILE A 49 -31.01 4.82 41.14
CA ILE A 49 -30.76 4.65 39.70
C ILE A 49 -29.96 5.85 39.13
N VAL A 50 -30.40 7.08 39.45
CA VAL A 50 -29.70 8.28 38.96
C VAL A 50 -28.28 8.37 39.52
N SER A 51 -28.09 7.99 40.81
CA SER A 51 -26.77 7.93 41.43
C SER A 51 -25.85 6.90 40.71
N PHE A 52 -26.41 5.74 40.36
CA PHE A 52 -25.67 4.73 39.59
C PHE A 52 -25.23 5.27 38.20
N ILE A 53 -26.15 5.92 37.48
CA ILE A 53 -25.80 6.54 36.17
C ILE A 53 -24.71 7.61 36.35
N PHE A 54 -24.75 8.39 37.45
CA PHE A 54 -23.71 9.37 37.77
C PHE A 54 -22.35 8.72 38.03
N ILE A 55 -22.30 7.60 38.75
CA ILE A 55 -21.07 6.85 39.01
C ILE A 55 -20.48 6.35 37.69
N VAL A 56 -21.31 5.79 36.81
CA VAL A 56 -20.88 5.38 35.46
C VAL A 56 -20.32 6.59 34.69
N PHE A 57 -20.97 7.74 34.74
CA PHE A 57 -20.49 8.96 34.11
C PHE A 57 -19.10 9.39 34.63
N LEU A 58 -18.82 9.24 35.91
CA LEU A 58 -17.48 9.52 36.47
C LEU A 58 -16.40 8.64 35.89
N PHE A 59 -16.69 7.36 35.63
CA PHE A 59 -15.73 6.46 34.96
C PHE A 59 -15.39 6.91 33.52
N PHE A 60 -16.40 7.44 32.83
CA PHE A 60 -16.22 7.88 31.44
C PHE A 60 -15.47 9.21 31.34
N ILE A 61 -15.52 10.09 32.33
CA ILE A 61 -15.11 11.50 32.25
C ILE A 61 -13.63 11.66 31.82
N LYS A 62 -12.74 10.74 32.24
CA LYS A 62 -11.34 10.74 31.88
C LYS A 62 -11.09 10.50 30.36
N HIS A 63 -12.09 9.91 29.66
CA HIS A 63 -12.03 9.65 28.24
C HIS A 63 -12.64 10.78 27.39
N ASN A 64 -13.16 11.84 28.02
CA ASN A 64 -13.68 13.00 27.29
C ASN A 64 -12.54 13.84 26.69
N ALA A 65 -12.70 14.30 25.45
CA ALA A 65 -11.69 15.07 24.74
C ALA A 65 -11.27 16.36 25.48
N ASN A 66 -12.19 16.99 26.22
CA ASN A 66 -11.86 18.20 26.97
C ASN A 66 -10.89 17.92 28.16
N TYR A 67 -10.94 16.72 28.74
CA TYR A 67 -9.96 16.25 29.72
C TYR A 67 -8.63 15.89 29.05
N ALA A 68 -8.68 15.17 27.93
CA ALA A 68 -7.49 14.79 27.15
C ALA A 68 -6.66 16.01 26.70
N VAL A 69 -7.30 17.10 26.25
CA VAL A 69 -6.63 18.36 25.89
C VAL A 69 -5.77 18.91 27.03
N CYS A 70 -6.25 18.81 28.27
CA CYS A 70 -5.47 19.27 29.41
C CYS A 70 -4.21 18.41 29.61
N TYR A 71 -4.34 17.11 29.48
CA TYR A 71 -3.20 16.18 29.59
C TYR A 71 -2.18 16.41 28.47
N MET A 72 -2.65 16.57 27.23
CA MET A 72 -1.79 16.92 26.07
C MET A 72 -0.98 18.21 26.30
N LYS A 73 -1.60 19.22 26.91
CA LYS A 73 -0.87 20.46 27.26
C LYS A 73 0.22 20.24 28.30
N GLY A 74 -0.01 19.34 29.25
CA GLY A 74 0.98 19.03 30.29
C GLY A 74 2.20 18.27 29.77
N THR A 75 2.01 17.43 28.76
CA THR A 75 3.08 16.61 28.14
C THR A 75 3.63 17.22 26.84
N PHE A 76 3.20 18.43 26.48
CA PHE A 76 3.57 19.07 25.22
C PHE A 76 5.07 19.22 25.03
N GLY A 77 5.81 19.62 26.07
CA GLY A 77 7.26 19.80 25.99
C GLY A 77 8.00 18.50 25.67
N GLN A 78 7.59 17.39 26.25
CA GLN A 78 8.16 16.07 25.97
C GLN A 78 7.85 15.62 24.52
N MET A 79 6.59 15.79 24.11
CA MET A 79 6.17 15.48 22.74
C MET A 79 6.95 16.33 21.72
N GLU A 80 7.19 17.62 21.99
CA GLU A 80 7.95 18.50 21.09
C GLU A 80 9.41 18.07 20.97
N GLU A 81 10.04 17.62 22.06
CA GLU A 81 11.40 17.08 22.06
C GLU A 81 11.50 15.80 21.25
N GLU A 82 10.61 14.83 21.48
CA GLU A 82 10.53 13.58 20.71
C GLU A 82 10.17 13.82 19.23
N LEU A 83 9.33 14.81 18.93
CA LEU A 83 9.04 15.21 17.55
C LEU A 83 10.28 15.76 16.85
N HIS A 84 11.11 16.54 17.56
CA HIS A 84 12.35 17.05 16.99
C HIS A 84 13.32 15.92 16.67
N GLU A 85 13.50 14.98 17.58
CA GLU A 85 14.34 13.79 17.36
C GLU A 85 13.84 12.95 16.20
N ALA A 86 12.55 12.67 16.14
CA ALA A 86 11.93 11.91 15.04
C ALA A 86 12.04 12.64 13.69
N LEU A 87 11.97 13.98 13.67
CA LEU A 87 12.17 14.77 12.45
C LEU A 87 13.62 14.68 11.94
N ASP A 88 14.59 14.64 12.84
CA ASP A 88 16.01 14.55 12.49
C ASP A 88 16.37 13.12 12.04
N GLU A 89 15.87 12.10 12.72
CA GLU A 89 16.05 10.69 12.31
C GLU A 89 15.47 10.38 10.92
N ASN A 90 14.32 10.94 10.60
CA ASN A 90 13.67 10.75 9.32
C ASN A 90 14.08 11.80 8.28
N SER A 91 15.23 12.42 8.45
CA SER A 91 15.71 13.45 7.54
C SER A 91 16.19 12.85 6.21
N LEU A 92 15.77 13.44 5.10
CA LEU A 92 16.16 13.06 3.74
C LEU A 92 16.69 14.28 3.00
N THR A 93 17.89 14.13 2.41
CA THR A 93 18.48 15.19 1.60
C THR A 93 18.15 14.98 0.12
N ILE A 94 17.42 15.91 -0.46
CA ILE A 94 17.07 15.93 -1.89
C ILE A 94 17.58 17.25 -2.48
N MET A 95 18.41 17.16 -3.52
CA MET A 95 18.96 18.32 -4.22
C MET A 95 19.61 19.37 -3.29
N GLY A 96 20.35 18.90 -2.28
CA GLY A 96 21.04 19.78 -1.32
C GLY A 96 20.14 20.42 -0.26
N LYS A 97 18.85 20.06 -0.19
CA LYS A 97 17.93 20.47 0.87
C LYS A 97 17.62 19.27 1.74
N THR A 98 17.85 19.41 3.04
CA THR A 98 17.52 18.37 4.03
C THR A 98 16.21 18.74 4.71
N LYS A 99 15.22 17.86 4.61
CA LYS A 99 13.93 17.95 5.29
C LYS A 99 13.51 16.55 5.73
N SER A 100 12.64 16.47 6.73
CA SER A 100 12.07 15.19 7.19
C SER A 100 11.01 14.65 6.24
N THR A 101 10.88 13.34 6.21
CA THR A 101 9.77 12.64 5.53
C THR A 101 8.64 12.30 6.50
N LEU A 102 8.80 12.63 7.78
CA LEU A 102 7.84 12.35 8.85
C LEU A 102 6.56 13.17 8.67
N HIS A 103 5.40 12.53 8.76
CA HIS A 103 4.11 13.21 8.83
C HIS A 103 3.84 13.67 10.27
N VAL A 104 3.98 14.96 10.55
CA VAL A 104 3.80 15.55 11.89
C VAL A 104 2.45 15.20 12.49
N LYS A 105 1.39 15.19 11.69
CA LYS A 105 0.05 14.83 12.13
C LYS A 105 -0.05 13.40 12.64
N ASP A 106 0.56 12.46 11.92
CA ASP A 106 0.52 11.04 12.25
C ASP A 106 1.34 10.76 13.50
N PHE A 107 2.52 11.39 13.63
CA PHE A 107 3.34 11.33 14.83
C PHE A 107 2.58 11.80 16.08
N ILE A 108 1.92 12.96 15.99
CA ILE A 108 1.14 13.50 17.12
C ILE A 108 -0.04 12.58 17.46
N ALA A 109 -0.71 12.04 16.45
CA ALA A 109 -1.81 11.11 16.65
C ALA A 109 -1.36 9.83 17.35
N GLU A 110 -0.21 9.28 16.97
CA GLU A 110 0.41 8.11 17.58
C GLU A 110 0.87 8.40 19.01
N TYR A 111 1.57 9.51 19.24
CA TYR A 111 2.05 9.92 20.56
C TYR A 111 0.92 10.04 21.60
N TYR A 112 -0.23 10.54 21.14
CA TYR A 112 -1.39 10.74 22.01
C TYR A 112 -2.44 9.63 21.92
N GLN A 113 -2.16 8.52 21.23
CA GLN A 113 -3.11 7.42 21.04
C GLN A 113 -3.62 6.83 22.36
N ASP A 114 -2.74 6.71 23.36
CA ASP A 114 -3.03 6.04 24.63
C ASP A 114 -3.61 6.97 25.72
N ILE A 115 -3.70 8.27 25.46
CA ILE A 115 -4.21 9.23 26.47
C ILE A 115 -5.66 8.96 26.82
N ARG A 116 -6.45 8.48 25.85
CA ARG A 116 -7.86 8.17 26.07
C ARG A 116 -8.28 6.94 25.25
N ASN A 117 -9.27 6.24 25.77
CA ASN A 117 -9.89 5.17 25.01
C ASN A 117 -11.00 5.76 24.13
N ASP A 118 -10.76 5.80 22.82
CA ASP A 118 -11.69 6.33 21.82
C ASP A 118 -13.01 5.55 21.76
N ASN A 119 -13.01 4.27 22.07
CA ASN A 119 -14.24 3.47 22.11
C ASN A 119 -15.19 3.97 23.18
N PHE A 120 -14.69 4.25 24.39
CA PHE A 120 -15.50 4.84 25.45
C PHE A 120 -16.01 6.23 25.06
N ALA A 121 -15.16 7.05 24.44
CA ALA A 121 -15.54 8.39 24.03
C ALA A 121 -16.68 8.38 22.99
N ARG A 122 -16.65 7.45 22.03
CA ARG A 122 -17.67 7.32 20.97
C ARG A 122 -18.99 6.75 21.46
N VAL A 123 -18.94 5.82 22.41
CA VAL A 123 -20.12 5.11 22.92
C VAL A 123 -20.87 5.90 23.99
N ALA A 124 -20.18 6.76 24.74
CA ALA A 124 -20.76 7.54 25.85
C ALA A 124 -22.05 8.31 25.47
N PRO A 125 -22.15 9.03 24.33
CA PRO A 125 -23.38 9.77 24.00
C PRO A 125 -24.61 8.89 23.85
N SER A 126 -24.48 7.64 23.49
CA SER A 126 -25.59 6.69 23.33
C SER A 126 -25.87 5.91 24.60
N VAL A 127 -24.85 5.61 25.39
CA VAL A 127 -24.97 4.79 26.60
C VAL A 127 -25.76 5.52 27.71
N PHE A 128 -25.56 6.83 27.94
CA PHE A 128 -26.24 7.57 28.99
C PHE A 128 -27.76 7.65 28.79
N PRO A 129 -28.29 7.97 27.60
CA PRO A 129 -29.74 7.89 27.37
C PRO A 129 -30.28 6.46 27.51
N MET A 130 -29.55 5.43 27.10
CA MET A 130 -29.98 4.03 27.26
C MET A 130 -30.07 3.65 28.71
N PHE A 131 -29.12 4.03 29.57
CA PHE A 131 -29.23 3.85 31.00
C PHE A 131 -30.39 4.64 31.61
N GLY A 132 -30.65 5.85 31.12
CA GLY A 132 -31.81 6.64 31.53
C GLY A 132 -33.13 5.94 31.22
N ILE A 133 -33.29 5.41 30.00
CA ILE A 133 -34.48 4.65 29.60
C ILE A 133 -34.60 3.36 30.40
N LEU A 134 -33.52 2.58 30.53
CA LEU A 134 -33.51 1.37 31.35
C LEU A 134 -33.88 1.67 32.79
N GLY A 135 -33.32 2.75 33.35
CA GLY A 135 -33.65 3.22 34.71
C GLY A 135 -35.11 3.59 34.85
N THR A 136 -35.72 4.19 33.83
CA THR A 136 -37.18 4.49 33.85
C THR A 136 -38.00 3.21 33.92
N PHE A 137 -37.68 2.21 33.11
CA PHE A 137 -38.39 0.92 33.16
C PHE A 137 -38.23 0.21 34.50
N ILE A 138 -37.02 0.20 35.07
CA ILE A 138 -36.79 -0.38 36.40
C ILE A 138 -37.58 0.37 37.46
N ALA A 139 -37.58 1.70 37.44
CA ALA A 139 -38.29 2.50 38.40
C ALA A 139 -39.84 2.26 38.35
N ILE A 140 -40.40 2.20 37.13
CA ILE A 140 -41.82 1.87 36.94
C ILE A 140 -42.13 0.46 37.47
N ALA A 141 -41.28 -0.52 37.14
CA ALA A 141 -41.48 -1.90 37.60
C ALA A 141 -41.46 -2.02 39.14
N LEU A 142 -40.58 -1.25 39.81
CA LEU A 142 -40.49 -1.22 41.27
C LEU A 142 -41.63 -0.44 41.93
N SER A 143 -42.27 0.49 41.22
CA SER A 143 -43.40 1.28 41.70
C SER A 143 -44.75 0.62 41.45
N MET A 144 -44.78 -0.55 40.80
CA MET A 144 -46.02 -1.23 40.43
C MET A 144 -46.70 -1.85 41.69
N PRO A 145 -47.92 -1.44 42.05
CA PRO A 145 -48.60 -2.02 43.17
C PRO A 145 -49.18 -3.40 42.84
N ASP A 146 -49.46 -4.20 43.86
CA ASP A 146 -49.96 -5.58 43.67
C ASP A 146 -51.46 -5.66 43.28
N PHE A 147 -52.20 -4.54 43.22
CA PHE A 147 -53.64 -4.45 42.86
C PHE A 147 -54.51 -5.50 43.49
N THR A 148 -54.26 -5.82 44.74
CA THR A 148 -55.01 -6.85 45.46
C THR A 148 -56.24 -6.30 46.22
N VAL A 149 -56.51 -5.00 46.10
CA VAL A 149 -57.48 -4.27 46.92
C VAL A 149 -58.89 -4.42 46.35
N GLN A 150 -59.85 -4.81 47.20
CA GLN A 150 -61.24 -5.01 46.82
C GLN A 150 -62.15 -3.73 47.02
N ASN A 151 -61.58 -2.62 47.51
CA ASN A 151 -62.29 -1.38 47.76
C ASN A 151 -61.91 -0.28 46.83
N THR A 152 -62.85 0.57 46.37
CA THR A 152 -62.60 1.71 45.47
C THR A 152 -61.57 2.71 46.03
N GLU A 153 -61.61 3.02 47.34
CA GLU A 153 -60.65 3.92 47.99
C GLU A 153 -59.20 3.34 47.96
N GLY A 154 -59.07 2.02 48.11
CA GLY A 154 -57.79 1.36 48.03
C GLY A 154 -57.25 1.36 46.63
N LEU A 155 -58.07 1.14 45.60
CA LEU A 155 -57.71 1.19 44.19
C LEU A 155 -57.25 2.60 43.79
N ASP A 156 -57.94 3.66 44.23
CA ASP A 156 -57.57 5.04 44.00
C ASP A 156 -56.18 5.37 44.60
N ARG A 157 -55.87 4.80 45.75
CA ARG A 157 -54.55 4.96 46.39
C ARG A 157 -53.45 4.25 45.61
N GLU A 158 -53.69 3.03 45.16
CA GLU A 158 -52.72 2.25 44.36
C GLU A 158 -52.48 2.91 43.01
N ILE A 159 -53.51 3.42 42.33
CA ILE A 159 -53.38 4.21 41.12
C ILE A 159 -52.58 5.48 41.39
N SER A 160 -52.80 6.17 42.47
CA SER A 160 -52.06 7.38 42.85
C SER A 160 -50.56 7.08 43.09
N LEU A 161 -50.24 5.94 43.71
CA LEU A 161 -48.87 5.48 43.93
C LEU A 161 -48.22 5.15 42.62
N LEU A 162 -48.87 4.41 41.70
CA LEU A 162 -48.40 4.08 40.38
C LEU A 162 -48.09 5.35 39.56
N LEU A 163 -49.01 6.30 39.52
CA LEU A 163 -48.83 7.58 38.82
C LEU A 163 -47.66 8.39 39.39
N SER A 164 -47.49 8.39 40.72
CA SER A 164 -46.35 9.01 41.40
C SER A 164 -45.05 8.34 40.99
N GLY A 165 -45.00 7.00 40.99
CA GLY A 165 -43.85 6.21 40.59
C GLY A 165 -43.46 6.42 39.14
N ILE A 166 -44.41 6.44 38.21
CA ILE A 166 -44.18 6.77 36.79
C ILE A 166 -43.61 8.19 36.65
N GLY A 167 -44.20 9.15 37.35
CA GLY A 167 -43.75 10.55 37.33
C GLY A 167 -42.28 10.70 37.78
N THR A 168 -41.91 9.99 38.86
CA THR A 168 -40.52 10.04 39.37
C THR A 168 -39.54 9.26 38.49
N ALA A 169 -40.00 8.20 37.81
CA ALA A 169 -39.16 7.41 36.91
C ALA A 169 -38.60 8.26 35.76
N PHE A 170 -39.36 9.23 35.25
CA PHE A 170 -38.88 10.11 34.16
C PHE A 170 -37.61 10.91 34.49
N TYR A 171 -37.33 11.16 35.78
CA TYR A 171 -36.08 11.83 36.16
C TYR A 171 -34.83 11.06 35.73
N ALA A 172 -34.87 9.73 35.68
CA ALA A 172 -33.76 8.92 35.20
C ALA A 172 -33.49 9.13 33.68
N SER A 173 -34.56 9.16 32.87
CA SER A 173 -34.41 9.44 31.42
C SER A 173 -33.93 10.86 31.15
N ILE A 174 -34.50 11.86 31.85
CA ILE A 174 -34.08 13.27 31.73
C ILE A 174 -32.62 13.39 32.10
N TYR A 175 -32.18 12.72 33.15
CA TYR A 175 -30.78 12.73 33.58
C TYR A 175 -29.85 12.10 32.54
N GLY A 176 -30.22 10.92 32.02
CA GLY A 176 -29.42 10.24 30.97
C GLY A 176 -29.25 11.06 29.70
N ILE A 177 -30.35 11.70 29.25
CA ILE A 177 -30.32 12.60 28.08
C ILE A 177 -29.46 13.83 28.35
N MET A 178 -29.61 14.44 29.53
CA MET A 178 -28.82 15.60 29.95
C MET A 178 -27.30 15.27 29.97
N LEU A 179 -26.94 14.11 30.54
CA LEU A 179 -25.53 13.66 30.52
C LEU A 179 -24.99 13.50 29.12
N SER A 180 -25.77 12.92 28.20
CA SER A 180 -25.39 12.76 26.79
C SER A 180 -25.14 14.10 26.10
N LEU A 181 -26.01 15.09 26.32
CA LEU A 181 -25.86 16.43 25.75
C LEU A 181 -24.60 17.14 26.29
N ILE A 182 -24.40 17.07 27.62
CA ILE A 182 -23.22 17.65 28.28
C ILE A 182 -21.95 16.98 27.76
N TRP A 183 -21.94 15.62 27.70
CA TRP A 183 -20.82 14.86 27.14
C TRP A 183 -20.50 15.30 25.74
N THR A 184 -21.48 15.31 24.84
CA THR A 184 -21.32 15.67 23.44
C THR A 184 -20.78 17.08 23.26
N TYR A 185 -21.28 18.05 24.02
CA TYR A 185 -20.81 19.43 23.98
C TYR A 185 -19.32 19.54 24.32
N PHE A 186 -18.90 18.96 25.47
CA PHE A 186 -17.51 19.02 25.89
C PHE A 186 -16.58 18.20 25.01
N GLU A 187 -17.04 17.05 24.49
CA GLU A 187 -16.30 16.22 23.53
C GLU A 187 -16.02 17.01 22.25
N LYS A 188 -17.02 17.60 21.62
CA LYS A 188 -16.87 18.40 20.40
C LYS A 188 -15.97 19.61 20.62
N ARG A 189 -16.14 20.30 21.76
CA ARG A 189 -15.28 21.43 22.12
C ARG A 189 -13.83 21.00 22.33
N GLY A 190 -13.60 19.86 22.97
CA GLY A 190 -12.26 19.29 23.18
C GLY A 190 -11.61 18.93 21.85
N MET A 191 -12.31 18.17 21.00
CA MET A 191 -11.80 17.78 19.68
C MET A 191 -11.41 19.00 18.81
N ALA A 192 -12.25 20.04 18.77
CA ALA A 192 -11.93 21.26 18.04
C ALA A 192 -10.64 21.95 18.51
N LYS A 193 -10.33 21.86 19.80
CA LYS A 193 -9.06 22.38 20.35
C LYS A 193 -7.86 21.51 19.93
N VAL A 194 -8.01 20.19 19.95
CA VAL A 194 -6.99 19.24 19.49
C VAL A 194 -6.69 19.49 18.02
N ASP A 195 -7.70 19.53 17.17
CA ASP A 195 -7.55 19.76 15.73
C ASP A 195 -6.83 21.09 15.45
N LYS A 196 -7.19 22.14 16.17
CA LYS A 196 -6.53 23.44 16.04
C LYS A 196 -5.05 23.36 16.41
N GLN A 197 -4.69 22.68 17.50
CA GLN A 197 -3.31 22.53 17.92
C GLN A 197 -2.48 21.73 16.91
N ILE A 198 -3.05 20.64 16.35
CA ILE A 198 -2.40 19.85 15.30
C ILE A 198 -2.13 20.72 14.07
N ILE A 199 -3.12 21.50 13.62
CA ILE A 199 -2.95 22.41 12.47
C ILE A 199 -1.87 23.47 12.73
N ASP A 200 -1.86 24.04 13.93
CA ASP A 200 -0.85 25.05 14.29
C ASP A 200 0.56 24.45 14.33
N LEU A 201 0.75 23.24 14.84
CA LEU A 201 2.01 22.50 14.80
C LEU A 201 2.41 22.13 13.36
N GLU A 202 1.49 21.66 12.57
CA GLU A 202 1.74 21.33 11.16
C GLU A 202 2.22 22.57 10.36
N LYS A 203 1.69 23.76 10.65
CA LYS A 203 2.18 25.03 10.07
C LYS A 203 3.61 25.34 10.51
N VAL A 204 3.93 25.15 11.78
CA VAL A 204 5.27 25.44 12.33
C VAL A 204 6.31 24.50 11.72
N TYR A 205 6.03 23.21 11.70
CA TYR A 205 6.95 22.19 11.24
C TYR A 205 6.87 21.91 9.74
N GLY A 206 5.84 22.39 9.04
CA GLY A 206 5.63 22.14 7.60
C GLY A 206 6.76 22.65 6.70
N ALA A 207 7.55 23.61 7.15
CA ALA A 207 8.76 24.05 6.44
C ALA A 207 9.93 23.04 6.54
N LYS A 208 9.96 22.23 7.61
CA LYS A 208 10.99 21.22 7.88
C LYS A 208 10.64 19.84 7.28
N VAL A 209 9.44 19.67 6.73
CA VAL A 209 8.95 18.42 6.18
C VAL A 209 8.83 18.50 4.67
N TRP A 210 9.14 17.39 3.97
CA TRP A 210 8.91 17.28 2.54
C TRP A 210 7.40 17.18 2.26
N LYS A 211 6.93 18.02 1.36
CA LYS A 211 5.55 17.89 0.85
C LYS A 211 5.48 16.65 -0.04
N GLU A 212 4.37 15.95 0.00
CA GLU A 212 4.14 14.75 -0.84
C GLU A 212 4.35 15.06 -2.33
N SER A 213 3.92 16.23 -2.78
CA SER A 213 4.16 16.70 -4.16
C SER A 213 5.65 16.86 -4.50
N GLU A 214 6.50 17.28 -3.54
CA GLU A 214 7.96 17.40 -3.71
C GLU A 214 8.60 16.02 -3.82
N LEU A 215 8.16 15.04 -3.00
CA LEU A 215 8.64 13.66 -3.01
C LEU A 215 8.23 12.92 -4.29
N ILE A 216 6.99 13.09 -4.75
CA ILE A 216 6.50 12.51 -6.00
C ILE A 216 7.32 13.05 -7.18
N LYS A 217 7.54 14.36 -7.21
CA LYS A 217 8.35 15.00 -8.26
C LYS A 217 9.78 14.46 -8.28
N HIS A 218 10.39 14.27 -7.10
CA HIS A 218 11.73 13.71 -7.01
C HIS A 218 11.76 12.25 -7.50
N ARG A 219 10.79 11.44 -7.12
CA ARG A 219 10.63 10.06 -7.61
C ARG A 219 10.50 9.99 -9.13
N HIS A 220 9.66 10.86 -9.71
CA HIS A 220 9.52 10.94 -11.18
C HIS A 220 10.84 11.30 -11.85
N MET A 221 11.55 12.28 -11.32
CA MET A 221 12.84 12.69 -11.87
C MET A 221 13.89 11.58 -11.77
N GLN A 222 13.93 10.82 -10.65
CA GLN A 222 14.82 9.67 -10.52
C GLN A 222 14.44 8.52 -11.47
N SER A 223 13.14 8.26 -11.64
CA SER A 223 12.67 7.26 -12.61
C SER A 223 13.09 7.63 -14.02
N GLU A 224 12.94 8.89 -14.40
CA GLU A 224 13.31 9.40 -15.70
C GLU A 224 14.83 9.29 -15.97
N LEU A 225 15.66 9.61 -14.98
CA LEU A 225 17.11 9.42 -15.08
C LEU A 225 17.50 7.94 -15.26
N LYS A 226 16.83 7.04 -14.54
CA LYS A 226 17.02 5.60 -14.69
C LYS A 226 16.59 5.12 -16.08
N ASP A 227 15.45 5.59 -16.57
CA ASP A 227 14.96 5.24 -17.90
C ASP A 227 15.90 5.72 -18.99
N GLN A 228 16.45 6.93 -18.85
CA GLN A 228 17.49 7.46 -19.75
C GLN A 228 18.77 6.61 -19.69
N GLN A 229 19.22 6.19 -18.49
CA GLN A 229 20.36 5.30 -18.34
C GLN A 229 20.10 3.94 -18.99
N ILE A 230 18.93 3.36 -18.83
CA ILE A 230 18.54 2.08 -19.45
C ILE A 230 18.57 2.23 -20.98
N VAL A 231 17.98 3.28 -21.53
CA VAL A 231 17.98 3.55 -22.97
C VAL A 231 19.40 3.74 -23.50
N GLN A 232 20.24 4.48 -22.76
CA GLN A 232 21.64 4.69 -23.15
C GLN A 232 22.44 3.38 -23.10
N THR A 233 22.28 2.59 -22.04
CA THR A 233 22.95 1.28 -21.91
C THR A 233 22.48 0.30 -22.99
N LEU A 234 21.17 0.28 -23.31
CA LEU A 234 20.64 -0.51 -24.41
C LEU A 234 21.23 -0.08 -25.74
N LYS A 235 21.34 1.23 -25.99
CA LYS A 235 21.93 1.78 -27.21
C LYS A 235 23.40 1.43 -27.34
N GLU A 236 24.16 1.48 -26.24
CA GLU A 236 25.58 1.11 -26.21
C GLU A 236 25.78 -0.41 -26.34
N THR A 237 24.93 -1.22 -25.71
CA THR A 237 25.01 -2.68 -25.75
C THR A 237 24.55 -3.26 -27.09
N PHE A 238 23.55 -2.63 -27.70
CA PHE A 238 23.03 -3.02 -29.02
C PHE A 238 23.43 -2.02 -30.09
N ASP A 239 24.68 -1.51 -30.01
CA ASP A 239 25.22 -0.70 -31.09
C ASP A 239 25.23 -1.53 -32.37
N MET A 240 24.68 -0.97 -33.43
CA MET A 240 24.52 -1.63 -34.73
C MET A 240 25.88 -2.19 -35.22
N ASP A 241 26.96 -1.50 -34.91
CA ASP A 241 28.30 -1.91 -35.31
C ASP A 241 28.77 -3.16 -34.56
N PHE A 242 28.49 -3.28 -33.26
CA PHE A 242 28.81 -4.48 -32.48
C PHE A 242 28.04 -5.71 -32.96
N ILE A 243 26.73 -5.56 -33.21
CA ILE A 243 25.88 -6.67 -33.68
C ILE A 243 26.33 -7.08 -35.10
N LYS A 244 26.69 -6.11 -35.93
CA LYS A 244 27.17 -6.36 -37.27
C LYS A 244 28.53 -7.08 -37.26
N GLU A 245 29.46 -6.64 -36.43
CA GLU A 245 30.77 -7.27 -36.25
C GLU A 245 30.63 -8.69 -35.70
N LEU A 246 29.78 -8.91 -34.73
CA LEU A 246 29.47 -10.22 -34.16
C LEU A 246 28.89 -11.16 -35.22
N ASN A 247 27.96 -10.66 -36.02
CA ASN A 247 27.32 -11.43 -37.10
C ASN A 247 28.29 -11.75 -38.23
N GLU A 248 29.11 -10.79 -38.65
CA GLU A 248 30.17 -10.99 -39.64
C GLU A 248 31.21 -12.04 -39.18
N GLN A 249 31.60 -12.01 -37.90
CA GLN A 249 32.55 -12.96 -37.36
C GLN A 249 31.96 -14.37 -37.25
N TYR A 250 30.70 -14.51 -36.85
CA TYR A 250 29.99 -15.79 -36.80
C TYR A 250 29.76 -16.35 -38.20
N LEU A 251 29.31 -15.53 -39.15
CA LEU A 251 29.17 -15.90 -40.56
C LEU A 251 30.49 -16.40 -41.16
N LYS A 252 31.56 -15.65 -40.95
CA LYS A 252 32.88 -16.00 -41.44
C LYS A 252 33.37 -17.35 -40.88
N ASN A 253 33.28 -17.55 -39.60
CA ASN A 253 33.68 -18.80 -38.95
C ASN A 253 32.88 -19.98 -39.46
N PHE A 254 31.56 -19.78 -39.63
CA PHE A 254 30.65 -20.84 -40.06
C PHE A 254 30.85 -21.16 -41.56
N THR A 255 31.02 -20.13 -42.39
CA THR A 255 31.36 -20.31 -43.84
C THR A 255 32.68 -21.04 -43.99
N THR A 256 33.69 -20.73 -43.17
CA THR A 256 34.97 -21.45 -43.15
C THR A 256 34.76 -22.92 -42.75
N LEU A 257 34.00 -23.20 -41.70
CA LEU A 257 33.70 -24.56 -41.25
C LEU A 257 32.96 -25.36 -42.32
N ILE A 258 31.99 -24.78 -42.99
CA ILE A 258 31.27 -25.41 -44.11
C ILE A 258 32.22 -25.68 -45.30
N HIS A 259 33.06 -24.70 -45.66
CA HIS A 259 34.03 -24.84 -46.73
C HIS A 259 35.00 -25.98 -46.42
N ASP A 260 35.61 -26.01 -45.26
CA ASP A 260 36.56 -27.04 -44.82
C ASP A 260 35.90 -28.43 -44.78
N THR A 261 34.64 -28.50 -44.34
CA THR A 261 33.87 -29.73 -44.34
C THR A 261 33.56 -30.20 -45.76
N SER A 262 33.14 -29.29 -46.65
CA SER A 262 32.86 -29.59 -48.06
C SER A 262 34.12 -30.03 -48.80
N GLU A 263 35.28 -29.36 -48.58
CA GLU A 263 36.57 -29.76 -49.14
C GLU A 263 37.00 -31.16 -48.66
N SER A 264 36.81 -31.44 -47.37
CA SER A 264 37.09 -32.76 -46.76
C SER A 264 36.25 -33.86 -47.38
N PHE A 265 34.94 -33.59 -47.61
CA PHE A 265 34.04 -34.53 -48.28
C PHE A 265 34.41 -34.71 -49.78
N THR A 266 34.80 -33.65 -50.46
CA THR A 266 35.24 -33.71 -51.83
C THR A 266 36.51 -34.59 -51.96
N LYS A 267 37.49 -34.38 -51.06
CA LYS A 267 38.70 -35.22 -50.99
C LYS A 267 38.36 -36.69 -50.71
N LEU A 268 37.44 -36.93 -49.76
CA LEU A 268 36.98 -38.28 -49.43
C LEU A 268 36.31 -38.93 -50.67
N THR A 269 35.48 -38.19 -51.39
CA THR A 269 34.82 -38.68 -52.61
C THR A 269 35.82 -39.04 -53.68
N ILE A 270 36.88 -38.19 -53.91
CA ILE A 270 37.93 -38.46 -54.81
C ILE A 270 38.73 -39.72 -54.46
N HIS A 271 39.12 -39.86 -53.17
CA HIS A 271 39.80 -41.05 -52.68
C HIS A 271 38.96 -42.32 -52.81
N MET A 272 37.62 -42.20 -52.59
CA MET A 272 36.69 -43.29 -52.82
C MET A 272 36.59 -43.68 -54.31
N GLN A 273 36.59 -42.71 -55.23
CA GLN A 273 36.60 -42.99 -56.66
C GLN A 273 37.93 -43.62 -57.08
N GLU A 274 39.09 -43.13 -56.59
CA GLU A 274 40.39 -43.69 -56.82
C GLU A 274 40.45 -45.16 -56.30
N ALA A 275 40.05 -45.38 -55.10
CA ALA A 275 40.00 -46.74 -54.52
C ALA A 275 39.07 -47.68 -55.30
N SER A 276 37.92 -47.16 -55.75
CA SER A 276 36.99 -47.88 -56.62
C SER A 276 37.57 -48.22 -57.99
N ALA A 277 38.34 -47.31 -58.60
CA ALA A 277 39.05 -47.52 -59.87
C ALA A 277 40.19 -48.56 -59.73
N GLU A 278 40.92 -48.47 -58.59
CA GLU A 278 41.98 -49.44 -58.27
C GLU A 278 41.42 -50.84 -58.02
N LEU A 279 40.31 -50.90 -57.30
CA LEU A 279 39.61 -52.16 -57.09
C LEU A 279 39.06 -52.74 -58.37
N ARG A 280 38.53 -51.92 -59.32
CA ARG A 280 38.07 -52.33 -60.62
C ARG A 280 39.25 -52.87 -61.49
N SER A 281 40.38 -52.18 -61.51
CA SER A 281 41.55 -52.60 -62.15
C SER A 281 42.12 -53.93 -61.65
N THR A 282 42.07 -54.10 -60.33
CA THR A 282 42.47 -55.36 -59.64
C THR A 282 41.53 -56.51 -60.02
N LEU A 283 40.24 -56.24 -60.09
CA LEU A 283 39.24 -57.23 -60.53
C LEU A 283 39.32 -57.63 -61.97
N GLU A 284 39.61 -56.70 -62.89
CA GLU A 284 39.88 -56.97 -64.26
C GLU A 284 41.14 -57.86 -64.43
N ASN A 285 42.18 -57.60 -63.61
CA ASN A 285 43.38 -58.48 -63.58
C ASN A 285 43.12 -59.85 -63.01
N MET A 286 42.21 -59.99 -62.05
CA MET A 286 41.75 -61.27 -61.49
C MET A 286 40.81 -62.03 -62.44
N SER A 287 40.00 -61.37 -63.27
CA SER A 287 39.08 -61.94 -64.23
C SER A 287 39.78 -62.78 -65.31
N SER A 288 41.03 -62.53 -65.53
CA SER A 288 41.83 -63.34 -66.46
C SER A 288 42.21 -64.74 -65.94
N LYS A 289 41.89 -65.04 -64.66
CA LYS A 289 42.01 -66.37 -64.03
C LYS A 289 40.60 -66.91 -63.69
N LYS A 290 40.24 -67.97 -64.34
CA LYS A 290 38.96 -68.63 -64.62
C LYS A 290 38.12 -69.11 -63.35
N GLU A 291 38.29 -68.60 -62.10
CA GLU A 291 37.66 -69.18 -60.91
C GLU A 291 36.97 -68.14 -59.98
N GLY A 292 36.37 -67.12 -60.50
CA GLY A 292 35.80 -66.14 -59.63
C GLY A 292 34.64 -65.25 -60.18
N LEU A 293 34.01 -65.66 -61.30
CA LEU A 293 33.07 -64.82 -62.09
C LEU A 293 31.85 -64.34 -61.25
N ASP A 294 31.32 -65.12 -60.35
CA ASP A 294 30.15 -64.74 -59.54
C ASP A 294 30.51 -63.72 -58.41
N ALA A 295 31.68 -63.92 -57.80
CA ALA A 295 32.17 -63.03 -56.73
C ALA A 295 32.56 -61.65 -57.35
N ILE A 296 33.07 -61.64 -58.55
CA ILE A 296 33.46 -60.43 -59.32
C ILE A 296 32.21 -59.60 -59.71
N SER A 297 31.15 -60.25 -60.13
CA SER A 297 29.87 -59.58 -60.45
C SER A 297 29.21 -58.95 -59.24
N LEU A 298 29.22 -59.62 -58.09
CA LEU A 298 28.69 -59.11 -56.81
C LEU A 298 29.48 -57.89 -56.32
N MET A 299 30.83 -57.98 -56.47
CA MET A 299 31.73 -56.90 -56.04
C MET A 299 31.62 -55.69 -56.98
N GLN A 300 31.41 -55.87 -58.26
CA GLN A 300 31.20 -54.82 -59.27
C GLN A 300 29.87 -54.07 -59.00
N ASN A 301 28.77 -54.76 -58.64
CA ASN A 301 27.51 -54.16 -58.19
C ASN A 301 27.63 -53.40 -56.89
N ASN A 302 28.44 -53.88 -55.94
CA ASN A 302 28.70 -53.19 -54.69
C ASN A 302 29.51 -51.87 -54.90
N ILE A 303 30.48 -51.88 -55.81
CA ILE A 303 31.24 -50.69 -56.21
C ILE A 303 30.40 -49.63 -56.92
N GLU A 304 29.43 -50.07 -57.75
CA GLU A 304 28.51 -49.18 -58.44
C GLU A 304 27.49 -48.59 -57.43
N GLY A 305 27.00 -49.37 -56.47
CA GLY A 305 26.19 -48.93 -55.33
C GLY A 305 26.96 -47.93 -54.44
N PHE A 306 28.23 -48.15 -54.19
CA PHE A 306 29.09 -47.28 -53.41
C PHE A 306 29.30 -45.93 -54.11
N ASN A 307 29.59 -45.92 -55.44
CA ASN A 307 29.71 -44.70 -56.22
C ASN A 307 28.39 -43.89 -56.26
N THR A 308 27.25 -44.57 -56.39
CA THR A 308 25.93 -43.90 -56.34
C THR A 308 25.66 -43.28 -54.99
N ASN A 309 26.00 -43.97 -53.89
CA ASN A 309 25.88 -43.42 -52.53
C ASN A 309 26.83 -42.24 -52.31
N ALA A 310 28.05 -42.28 -52.84
CA ALA A 310 29.01 -41.16 -52.77
C ALA A 310 28.49 -39.93 -53.51
N GLN A 311 27.89 -40.09 -54.69
CA GLN A 311 27.28 -38.97 -55.43
C GLN A 311 26.06 -38.42 -54.71
N SER A 312 25.22 -39.31 -54.10
CA SER A 312 24.07 -38.89 -53.30
C SER A 312 24.49 -38.11 -52.04
N LEU A 313 25.61 -38.49 -51.42
CA LEU A 313 26.19 -37.78 -50.31
C LEU A 313 26.67 -36.38 -50.70
N GLN A 314 27.39 -36.29 -51.86
CA GLN A 314 27.82 -35.02 -52.40
C GLN A 314 26.65 -34.06 -52.68
N GLN A 315 25.59 -34.55 -53.32
CA GLN A 315 24.36 -33.76 -53.56
C GLN A 315 23.67 -33.35 -52.24
N SER A 316 23.70 -34.20 -51.23
CA SER A 316 23.11 -33.87 -49.92
C SER A 316 23.94 -32.79 -49.23
N MET A 317 25.26 -32.78 -49.37
CA MET A 317 26.14 -31.72 -48.85
C MET A 317 25.92 -30.39 -49.58
N GLU A 318 25.77 -30.37 -50.90
CA GLU A 318 25.41 -29.14 -51.63
C GLU A 318 24.08 -28.56 -51.21
N ARG A 319 23.06 -29.43 -50.97
CA ARG A 319 21.78 -28.98 -50.46
C ARG A 319 21.88 -28.45 -49.03
N PHE A 320 22.72 -29.06 -48.19
CA PHE A 320 22.98 -28.61 -46.80
C PHE A 320 23.66 -27.23 -46.84
N ASP A 321 24.71 -27.03 -47.65
CA ASP A 321 25.42 -25.78 -47.81
C ASP A 321 24.47 -24.64 -48.22
N ASN A 322 23.65 -24.84 -49.25
CA ASN A 322 22.65 -23.88 -49.69
C ASN A 322 21.57 -23.60 -48.59
N SER A 323 21.16 -24.62 -47.84
CA SER A 323 20.18 -24.44 -46.75
C SER A 323 20.76 -23.63 -45.61
N VAL A 324 22.01 -23.82 -45.28
CA VAL A 324 22.74 -23.08 -44.26
C VAL A 324 22.90 -21.62 -44.67
N GLU A 325 23.33 -21.35 -45.89
CA GLU A 325 23.48 -19.99 -46.43
C GLU A 325 22.13 -19.24 -46.37
N HIS A 326 21.05 -19.86 -46.81
CA HIS A 326 19.72 -19.28 -46.78
C HIS A 326 19.23 -19.04 -45.33
N THR A 327 19.58 -19.91 -44.38
CA THR A 327 19.25 -19.75 -42.97
C THR A 327 19.96 -18.54 -42.37
N PHE A 328 21.24 -18.33 -42.73
CA PHE A 328 21.99 -17.16 -42.26
C PHE A 328 21.50 -15.85 -42.85
N GLU A 329 21.11 -15.82 -44.12
CA GLU A 329 20.50 -14.63 -44.74
C GLU A 329 19.22 -14.25 -44.01
N ASN A 330 18.38 -15.24 -43.61
CA ASN A 330 17.14 -14.99 -42.83
C ASN A 330 17.45 -14.48 -41.42
N ILE A 331 18.44 -15.06 -40.73
CA ILE A 331 18.88 -14.60 -39.40
C ILE A 331 19.38 -13.16 -39.46
N ASP A 332 20.21 -12.80 -40.45
CA ASP A 332 20.71 -11.45 -40.63
C ASP A 332 19.58 -10.44 -40.85
N LYS A 333 18.61 -10.80 -41.68
CA LYS A 333 17.44 -9.98 -41.93
C LYS A 333 16.56 -9.81 -40.68
N GLU A 334 16.35 -10.88 -39.88
CA GLU A 334 15.56 -10.81 -38.63
C GLU A 334 16.30 -10.01 -37.56
N LEU A 335 17.60 -10.16 -37.40
CA LEU A 335 18.44 -9.35 -36.52
C LEU A 335 18.39 -7.87 -36.91
N GLY A 336 18.54 -7.56 -38.19
CA GLY A 336 18.40 -6.19 -38.68
C GLY A 336 17.05 -5.57 -38.34
N THR A 337 15.98 -6.34 -38.52
CA THR A 337 14.61 -5.90 -38.14
C THR A 337 14.44 -5.71 -36.61
N ALA A 338 15.03 -6.57 -35.79
CA ALA A 338 14.99 -6.46 -34.35
C ALA A 338 15.73 -5.20 -33.86
N VAL A 339 16.90 -4.91 -34.41
CA VAL A 339 17.67 -3.69 -34.10
C VAL A 339 16.91 -2.43 -34.50
N GLU A 340 16.27 -2.41 -35.65
CA GLU A 340 15.44 -1.28 -36.11
C GLU A 340 14.24 -1.04 -35.16
N LYS A 341 13.58 -2.12 -34.72
CA LYS A 341 12.50 -2.03 -33.72
C LYS A 341 13.02 -1.50 -32.41
N LEU A 342 14.16 -1.96 -31.88
CA LEU A 342 14.80 -1.47 -30.67
C LEU A 342 15.17 0.02 -30.80
N SER A 343 15.72 0.45 -31.90
CA SER A 343 16.04 1.86 -32.18
C SER A 343 14.78 2.72 -32.18
N THR A 344 13.70 2.25 -32.80
CA THR A 344 12.39 2.93 -32.80
C THR A 344 11.80 3.03 -31.42
N PHE A 345 11.88 1.96 -30.61
CA PHE A 345 11.44 1.95 -29.23
C PHE A 345 12.21 2.95 -28.37
N GLY A 346 13.54 3.00 -28.49
CA GLY A 346 14.39 3.98 -27.82
C GLY A 346 14.01 5.43 -28.16
N ARG A 347 13.68 5.69 -29.44
CA ARG A 347 13.21 7.02 -29.87
C ARG A 347 11.85 7.38 -29.26
N ILE A 348 10.90 6.45 -29.22
CA ILE A 348 9.58 6.67 -28.61
C ILE A 348 9.70 6.99 -27.12
N ILE A 349 10.52 6.24 -26.37
CA ILE A 349 10.78 6.51 -24.96
C ILE A 349 11.40 7.90 -24.78
N SER A 350 12.37 8.28 -25.61
CA SER A 350 12.99 9.61 -25.54
C SER A 350 11.99 10.74 -25.81
N GLU A 351 11.10 10.58 -26.80
CA GLU A 351 10.05 11.54 -27.12
C GLU A 351 9.02 11.65 -25.99
N GLN A 352 8.58 10.54 -25.39
CA GLN A 352 7.66 10.55 -24.24
C GLN A 352 8.29 11.24 -23.04
N ASN A 353 9.55 10.98 -22.74
CA ASN A 353 10.26 11.65 -21.64
C ASN A 353 10.36 13.16 -21.87
N GLN A 354 10.63 13.62 -23.06
CA GLN A 354 10.62 15.05 -23.40
C GLN A 354 9.24 15.69 -23.22
N LEU A 355 8.16 14.97 -23.55
CA LEU A 355 6.79 15.43 -23.38
C LEU A 355 6.43 15.57 -21.89
N ILE A 356 6.85 14.61 -21.06
CA ILE A 356 6.67 14.64 -19.60
C ILE A 356 7.41 15.85 -19.01
N LEU A 357 8.66 16.09 -19.37
CA LEU A 357 9.44 17.24 -18.93
C LEU A 357 8.76 18.58 -19.30
N LYS A 358 8.24 18.66 -20.52
CA LYS A 358 7.51 19.86 -20.99
C LYS A 358 6.23 20.10 -20.17
N ASN A 359 5.46 19.04 -19.90
CA ASN A 359 4.24 19.14 -19.10
C ASN A 359 4.55 19.52 -17.63
N MET A 360 5.64 18.99 -17.06
CA MET A 360 6.10 19.37 -15.72
C MET A 360 6.54 20.85 -15.66
N ALA A 361 7.19 21.35 -16.71
CA ALA A 361 7.58 22.76 -16.80
C ALA A 361 6.34 23.69 -16.83
N ILE A 362 5.29 23.31 -17.59
CA ILE A 362 4.03 24.05 -17.67
C ILE A 362 3.30 24.06 -16.31
N LEU A 363 3.25 22.92 -15.60
CA LEU A 363 2.67 22.84 -14.27
C LEU A 363 3.41 23.72 -13.26
N LYS A 364 4.75 23.76 -13.35
CA LYS A 364 5.57 24.62 -12.50
C LYS A 364 5.36 26.12 -12.77
N GLN A 365 5.03 26.48 -13.98
CA GLN A 365 4.74 27.85 -14.38
C GLN A 365 3.36 28.30 -13.88
N LYS A 366 2.34 27.42 -13.99
CA LYS A 366 1.01 27.66 -13.42
C LYS A 366 1.02 27.83 -11.90
N GLU A 367 1.81 27.04 -11.17
CA GLU A 367 1.95 27.15 -9.71
C GLU A 367 2.67 28.45 -9.28
N LYS A 368 3.44 29.07 -10.19
CA LYS A 368 4.07 30.39 -9.96
C LYS A 368 3.12 31.56 -10.23
N ASP A 369 2.19 31.39 -11.16
CA ASP A 369 1.23 32.41 -11.56
C ASP A 369 0.01 32.47 -10.60
N GLU A 370 -0.22 31.39 -9.80
CA GLU A 370 -1.26 31.32 -8.76
C GLU A 370 -0.79 31.79 -7.36
N LYS A 371 0.46 32.20 -7.20
CA LYS A 371 1.03 32.81 -5.97
C LYS A 371 1.27 34.31 -6.13
#